data_90a3829908bf9e07ed41e21bc3fec128
#
_entry.id   90a3829908bf9e07ed41e21bc3fec128
#
_cell.length_a   1.000
_cell.length_b   1.000
_cell.length_c   1.000
_cell.angle_alpha   90.00
_cell.angle_beta   90.00
_cell.angle_gamma   90.00
#
_symmetry.space_group_name_H-M   'P 1'
#
loop_
_entity.id
_entity.type
_entity.pdbx_description
1 polymer ?
#
loop_
_entity_poly.entity_id
_entity_poly.type
_entity_poly.pdbx_seq_one_letter_code
_entity_poly.pdbx_strand_id
1 'polypeptide(L)'
;MLRNIYVYIKYITIGSDKLNIIKQNLDKEVNLFIPDDIEEIDFEDSLVITDVPEDEFKMQAEACGKDSCEVKAAGFNTKPGDGYSYVCQTLDMGISYYRLVYARLTGEPFVVAETKNLLIREMTTKDLPELYAVYSTLEDCRYIEQLYDYDKELEFTKNYIKNMYGFFEYGLWLVFEKKSGELIGRAGIENREIDGVTCREIGYLIRRDMQHKGYAYEACQAILEYASDELGIQEMFAVIDKTNEPSRKLAQKLGFELYAQTDDGPDLYKFVFG
;
A
#
# COMPACT_ATOMS: atom_id res chain seq x y z
N MET A 1 14.35 3.19 -3.55
CA MET A 1 13.44 3.76 -2.47
C MET A 1 13.42 5.26 -2.61
N LEU A 2 12.26 5.93 -2.51
CA LEU A 2 12.15 7.38 -2.63
C LEU A 2 13.01 8.11 -1.59
N ARG A 3 13.96 8.94 -2.04
CA ARG A 3 14.85 9.75 -1.19
C ARG A 3 14.63 11.24 -1.38
N ASN A 4 14.22 11.64 -2.58
CA ASN A 4 14.09 13.06 -2.91
C ASN A 4 12.74 13.33 -3.56
N ILE A 5 12.15 14.47 -3.24
CA ILE A 5 11.00 15.04 -3.91
C ILE A 5 11.43 16.39 -4.46
N TYR A 6 11.26 16.58 -5.77
CA TYR A 6 11.48 17.85 -6.45
C TYR A 6 10.12 18.44 -6.83
N VAL A 7 9.88 19.68 -6.44
CA VAL A 7 8.70 20.44 -6.84
C VAL A 7 9.15 21.47 -7.88
N TYR A 8 9.05 21.10 -9.15
CA TYR A 8 9.43 21.92 -10.30
C TYR A 8 8.20 22.51 -10.96
N ILE A 9 7.90 23.75 -10.65
CA ILE A 9 6.69 24.46 -11.09
C ILE A 9 7.07 25.65 -11.95
N LYS A 10 6.61 25.66 -13.19
CA LYS A 10 6.98 26.63 -14.21
C LYS A 10 5.83 27.61 -14.55
N TYR A 11 4.59 27.11 -14.55
CA TYR A 11 3.45 27.86 -15.06
C TYR A 11 2.50 28.34 -13.98
N ILE A 12 2.52 27.75 -12.80
CA ILE A 12 1.64 28.07 -11.68
C ILE A 12 2.46 28.69 -10.55
N THR A 13 1.95 29.76 -9.94
CA THR A 13 2.58 30.32 -8.73
C THR A 13 2.10 29.58 -7.50
N ILE A 14 3.03 28.96 -6.78
CA ILE A 14 2.74 28.33 -5.48
C ILE A 14 3.13 29.29 -4.35
N GLY A 15 2.19 29.56 -3.44
CA GLY A 15 2.47 30.34 -2.25
C GLY A 15 3.44 29.61 -1.29
N SER A 16 4.30 30.38 -0.62
CA SER A 16 5.27 29.88 0.36
C SER A 16 4.63 28.99 1.45
N ASP A 17 3.37 29.28 1.82
CA ASP A 17 2.64 28.54 2.84
C ASP A 17 2.40 27.10 2.43
N LYS A 18 2.07 26.83 1.15
CA LYS A 18 1.87 25.47 0.63
C LYS A 18 3.17 24.66 0.62
N LEU A 19 4.29 25.28 0.27
CA LEU A 19 5.61 24.65 0.30
C LEU A 19 6.05 24.31 1.73
N ASN A 20 5.68 25.13 2.70
CA ASN A 20 5.95 24.85 4.11
C ASN A 20 5.13 23.67 4.64
N ILE A 21 3.90 23.48 4.14
CA ILE A 21 3.07 22.33 4.50
C ILE A 21 3.72 21.03 4.03
N ILE A 22 4.24 20.98 2.79
CA ILE A 22 4.96 19.78 2.32
C ILE A 22 6.12 19.46 3.26
N LYS A 23 6.94 20.46 3.60
CA LYS A 23 8.09 20.26 4.51
C LYS A 23 7.70 19.70 5.88
N GLN A 24 6.52 20.06 6.38
CA GLN A 24 6.00 19.57 7.65
C GLN A 24 5.48 18.13 7.57
N ASN A 25 4.98 17.74 6.40
CA ASN A 25 4.39 16.42 6.14
C ASN A 25 5.42 15.37 5.72
N LEU A 26 6.65 15.77 5.37
CA LEU A 26 7.72 14.84 5.05
C LEU A 26 8.43 14.37 6.32
N ASP A 27 8.78 13.09 6.32
CA ASP A 27 9.66 12.55 7.35
C ASP A 27 11.14 12.97 7.11
N LYS A 28 12.00 12.63 8.07
CA LYS A 28 13.42 13.02 8.01
C LYS A 28 14.24 12.24 6.98
N GLU A 29 13.64 11.24 6.34
CA GLU A 29 14.32 10.35 5.39
C GLU A 29 14.18 10.81 3.95
N VAL A 30 13.27 11.76 3.69
CA VAL A 30 13.00 12.28 2.34
C VAL A 30 13.32 13.78 2.29
N ASN A 31 14.15 14.17 1.32
CA ASN A 31 14.51 15.56 1.08
C ASN A 31 13.51 16.23 0.14
N LEU A 32 13.21 17.50 0.39
CA LEU A 32 12.41 18.35 -0.50
C LEU A 32 13.30 19.40 -1.15
N PHE A 33 13.23 19.49 -2.48
CA PHE A 33 13.91 20.48 -3.30
C PHE A 33 12.91 21.28 -4.13
N ILE A 34 13.22 22.52 -4.39
CA ILE A 34 12.42 23.44 -5.22
C ILE A 34 13.39 24.06 -6.22
N PRO A 35 13.69 23.35 -7.33
CA PRO A 35 14.65 23.81 -8.32
C PRO A 35 14.06 24.94 -9.18
N ASP A 36 14.90 25.87 -9.58
CA ASP A 36 14.55 26.89 -10.57
C ASP A 36 14.73 26.36 -12.01
N ASP A 37 15.61 25.37 -12.18
CA ASP A 37 15.90 24.75 -13.48
C ASP A 37 15.90 23.22 -13.38
N ILE A 38 15.54 22.57 -14.51
CA ILE A 38 15.53 21.11 -14.62
C ILE A 38 16.94 20.50 -14.48
N GLU A 39 17.98 21.26 -14.79
CA GLU A 39 19.39 20.83 -14.63
C GLU A 39 19.74 20.53 -13.16
N GLU A 40 19.07 21.17 -12.22
CA GLU A 40 19.26 20.98 -10.78
C GLU A 40 18.63 19.69 -10.24
N ILE A 41 17.81 19.00 -11.05
CA ILE A 41 17.09 17.81 -10.64
C ILE A 41 18.00 16.59 -10.77
N ASP A 42 18.19 15.87 -9.67
CA ASP A 42 18.71 14.51 -9.67
C ASP A 42 17.55 13.53 -9.75
N PHE A 43 17.49 12.72 -10.82
CA PHE A 43 16.39 11.79 -11.05
C PHE A 43 16.57 10.44 -10.32
N GLU A 44 17.76 10.16 -9.77
CA GLU A 44 17.99 8.93 -9.02
C GLU A 44 17.22 8.95 -7.69
N ASP A 45 16.47 7.88 -7.43
CA ASP A 45 15.62 7.75 -6.21
C ASP A 45 14.71 8.96 -5.95
N SER A 46 14.25 9.65 -7.03
CA SER A 46 13.54 10.91 -6.96
C SER A 46 12.15 10.86 -7.59
N LEU A 47 11.21 11.59 -7.00
CA LEU A 47 9.91 11.92 -7.57
C LEU A 47 9.88 13.40 -7.90
N VAL A 48 9.54 13.72 -9.14
CA VAL A 48 9.33 15.11 -9.58
C VAL A 48 7.83 15.40 -9.64
N ILE A 49 7.42 16.51 -9.04
CA ILE A 49 6.06 17.02 -9.10
C ILE A 49 6.11 18.31 -9.91
N THR A 50 5.42 18.36 -11.03
CA THR A 50 5.54 19.45 -11.97
C THR A 50 4.21 19.83 -12.65
N ASP A 51 4.06 21.10 -13.01
CA ASP A 51 2.96 21.61 -13.82
C ASP A 51 3.29 21.69 -15.33
N VAL A 52 4.51 21.27 -15.71
CA VAL A 52 4.93 21.16 -17.10
C VAL A 52 4.29 19.92 -17.73
N PRO A 53 3.68 19.98 -18.94
CA PRO A 53 3.17 18.79 -19.63
C PRO A 53 4.24 17.70 -19.77
N GLU A 54 3.83 16.41 -19.67
CA GLU A 54 4.78 15.30 -19.60
C GLU A 54 5.75 15.24 -20.78
N ASP A 55 5.24 15.43 -22.01
CA ASP A 55 6.07 15.41 -23.21
C ASP A 55 7.09 16.55 -23.21
N GLU A 56 6.68 17.75 -22.80
CA GLU A 56 7.59 18.91 -22.69
C GLU A 56 8.64 18.67 -21.60
N PHE A 57 8.24 18.12 -20.45
CA PHE A 57 9.14 17.83 -19.34
C PHE A 57 10.20 16.78 -19.74
N LYS A 58 9.78 15.70 -20.42
CA LYS A 58 10.69 14.70 -20.95
C LYS A 58 11.69 15.26 -21.97
N MET A 59 11.21 16.10 -22.89
CA MET A 59 12.09 16.77 -23.84
C MET A 59 13.13 17.67 -23.16
N GLN A 60 12.73 18.40 -22.11
CA GLN A 60 13.65 19.23 -21.33
C GLN A 60 14.69 18.37 -20.60
N ALA A 61 14.27 17.24 -20.00
CA ALA A 61 15.17 16.31 -19.34
C ALA A 61 16.22 15.73 -20.31
N GLU A 62 15.78 15.30 -21.48
CA GLU A 62 16.67 14.80 -22.54
C GLU A 62 17.65 15.85 -23.04
N ALA A 63 17.20 17.10 -23.18
CA ALA A 63 18.07 18.21 -23.58
C ALA A 63 19.19 18.48 -22.54
N CYS A 64 18.96 18.15 -21.27
CA CYS A 64 19.96 18.20 -20.19
C CYS A 64 20.79 16.91 -20.06
N GLY A 65 20.65 15.97 -21.00
CA GLY A 65 21.42 14.71 -21.00
C GLY A 65 20.90 13.67 -20.02
N LYS A 66 19.65 13.79 -19.57
CA LYS A 66 18.97 12.82 -18.70
C LYS A 66 18.20 11.80 -19.55
N ASP A 67 18.14 10.55 -19.10
CA ASP A 67 17.30 9.55 -19.74
C ASP A 67 15.83 9.76 -19.34
N SER A 68 14.96 10.07 -20.30
CA SER A 68 13.54 10.28 -20.06
C SER A 68 12.82 9.06 -19.49
N CYS A 69 13.37 7.84 -19.68
CA CYS A 69 12.83 6.61 -19.11
C CYS A 69 13.11 6.48 -17.60
N GLU A 70 14.12 7.18 -17.08
CA GLU A 70 14.45 7.20 -15.65
C GLU A 70 13.62 8.22 -14.87
N VAL A 71 12.99 9.17 -15.56
CA VAL A 71 12.20 10.23 -14.95
C VAL A 71 10.94 9.67 -14.31
N LYS A 72 10.76 9.87 -13.01
CA LYS A 72 9.54 9.56 -12.27
C LYS A 72 8.85 10.87 -11.94
N ALA A 73 7.85 11.24 -12.74
CA ALA A 73 7.16 12.51 -12.59
C ALA A 73 5.65 12.33 -12.43
N ALA A 74 5.05 13.16 -11.57
CA ALA A 74 3.62 13.33 -11.42
C ALA A 74 3.22 14.76 -11.79
N GLY A 75 2.10 14.93 -12.47
CA GLY A 75 1.56 16.25 -12.81
C GLY A 75 1.08 16.98 -11.55
N PHE A 76 1.19 18.30 -11.54
CA PHE A 76 0.58 19.16 -10.53
C PHE A 76 -0.44 20.09 -11.19
N ASN A 77 -1.72 19.92 -10.86
CA ASN A 77 -2.84 20.65 -11.49
C ASN A 77 -2.82 20.62 -13.03
N THR A 78 -2.20 19.60 -13.63
CA THR A 78 -2.18 19.39 -15.07
C THR A 78 -3.55 18.94 -15.56
N LYS A 79 -3.81 19.16 -16.86
CA LYS A 79 -5.10 18.82 -17.47
C LYS A 79 -5.14 17.34 -17.88
N PRO A 80 -6.33 16.73 -17.97
CA PRO A 80 -6.49 15.47 -18.66
C PRO A 80 -5.92 15.58 -20.08
N GLY A 81 -4.94 14.71 -20.41
CA GLY A 81 -4.25 14.74 -21.70
C GLY A 81 -2.82 15.28 -21.67
N ASP A 82 -2.38 15.86 -20.54
CA ASP A 82 -0.98 16.29 -20.36
C ASP A 82 0.01 15.12 -20.13
N GLY A 83 -0.49 13.88 -20.21
CA GLY A 83 0.31 12.64 -20.29
C GLY A 83 0.52 11.91 -18.96
N TYR A 84 0.50 12.58 -17.83
CA TYR A 84 0.81 11.99 -16.52
C TYR A 84 -0.18 10.93 -16.08
N SER A 85 0.36 9.79 -15.61
CA SER A 85 -0.42 8.72 -14.98
C SER A 85 -0.93 9.11 -13.59
N TYR A 86 -0.24 10.02 -12.91
CA TYR A 86 -0.61 10.53 -11.59
C TYR A 86 -0.60 12.04 -11.59
N VAL A 87 -1.65 12.64 -11.03
CA VAL A 87 -1.80 14.11 -10.95
C VAL A 87 -2.14 14.50 -9.51
N CYS A 88 -1.25 15.27 -8.91
CA CYS A 88 -1.47 15.90 -7.62
C CYS A 88 -2.30 17.17 -7.78
N GLN A 89 -3.43 17.28 -7.14
CA GLN A 89 -4.22 18.52 -7.12
C GLN A 89 -3.80 19.46 -5.98
N THR A 90 -3.16 18.90 -4.97
CA THR A 90 -2.65 19.62 -3.81
C THR A 90 -1.28 19.08 -3.43
N LEU A 91 -0.50 19.87 -2.69
CA LEU A 91 0.82 19.49 -2.21
C LEU A 91 0.85 19.19 -0.71
N ASP A 92 -0.28 19.21 -0.03
CA ASP A 92 -0.40 18.96 1.41
C ASP A 92 -0.63 17.48 1.76
N MET A 93 -0.36 16.59 0.81
CA MET A 93 -0.44 15.15 1.02
C MET A 93 0.66 14.66 1.98
N GLY A 94 0.37 13.57 2.70
CA GLY A 94 1.35 12.88 3.55
C GLY A 94 2.46 12.21 2.72
N ILE A 95 3.56 11.88 3.38
CA ILE A 95 4.70 11.21 2.74
C ILE A 95 4.32 9.84 2.13
N SER A 96 3.38 9.13 2.74
CA SER A 96 2.87 7.84 2.24
C SER A 96 2.29 7.96 0.84
N TYR A 97 1.57 9.05 0.55
CA TYR A 97 1.05 9.30 -0.79
C TYR A 97 2.18 9.45 -1.84
N TYR A 98 3.21 10.22 -1.54
CA TYR A 98 4.33 10.40 -2.46
C TYR A 98 5.14 9.12 -2.65
N ARG A 99 5.30 8.32 -1.60
CA ARG A 99 5.91 6.98 -1.69
C ARG A 99 5.06 6.03 -2.54
N LEU A 100 3.74 6.09 -2.41
CA LEU A 100 2.81 5.31 -3.25
C LEU A 100 2.94 5.70 -4.72
N VAL A 101 2.89 7.00 -5.04
CA VAL A 101 3.04 7.49 -6.41
C VAL A 101 4.39 7.06 -7.00
N TYR A 102 5.47 7.19 -6.24
CA TYR A 102 6.80 6.74 -6.65
C TYR A 102 6.83 5.23 -6.93
N ALA A 103 6.27 4.42 -6.03
CA ALA A 103 6.18 2.97 -6.20
C ALA A 103 5.41 2.60 -7.49
N ARG A 104 4.30 3.28 -7.77
CA ARG A 104 3.53 3.07 -9.01
C ARG A 104 4.30 3.44 -10.26
N LEU A 105 5.07 4.51 -10.23
CA LEU A 105 5.88 4.96 -11.36
C LEU A 105 7.12 4.10 -11.60
N THR A 106 7.68 3.51 -10.54
CA THR A 106 8.85 2.60 -10.65
C THR A 106 8.45 1.15 -10.90
N GLY A 107 7.20 0.78 -10.60
CA GLY A 107 6.76 -0.61 -10.57
C GLY A 107 7.30 -1.41 -9.38
N GLU A 108 7.89 -0.73 -8.38
CA GLU A 108 8.28 -1.34 -7.12
C GLU A 108 7.04 -1.61 -6.23
N PRO A 109 7.06 -2.68 -5.41
CA PRO A 109 5.97 -2.90 -4.47
C PRO A 109 5.96 -1.81 -3.39
N PHE A 110 4.81 -1.22 -3.15
CA PHE A 110 4.65 -0.22 -2.10
C PHE A 110 4.79 -0.85 -0.71
N VAL A 111 5.60 -0.23 0.15
CA VAL A 111 5.74 -0.61 1.56
C VAL A 111 4.64 0.08 2.35
N VAL A 112 3.72 -0.72 2.86
CA VAL A 112 2.54 -0.27 3.62
C VAL A 112 2.91 0.07 5.06
N ALA A 113 3.71 -0.79 5.68
CA ALA A 113 4.16 -0.57 7.05
C ALA A 113 5.49 -1.27 7.34
N GLU A 114 6.28 -0.64 8.17
CA GLU A 114 7.41 -1.24 8.85
C GLU A 114 7.18 -1.18 10.36
N THR A 115 7.21 -2.34 11.00
CA THR A 115 7.07 -2.44 12.45
C THR A 115 8.41 -2.82 13.10
N LYS A 116 8.39 -3.14 14.37
CA LYS A 116 9.59 -3.63 15.07
C LYS A 116 10.15 -4.90 14.42
N ASN A 117 9.27 -5.84 14.05
CA ASN A 117 9.70 -7.16 13.58
C ASN A 117 9.29 -7.44 12.12
N LEU A 118 8.39 -6.66 11.54
CA LEU A 118 7.78 -6.96 10.25
C LEU A 118 8.01 -5.86 9.23
N LEU A 119 8.13 -6.28 7.96
CA LEU A 119 7.95 -5.47 6.77
C LEU A 119 6.68 -5.94 6.07
N ILE A 120 5.73 -5.04 5.83
CA ILE A 120 4.47 -5.30 5.15
C ILE A 120 4.46 -4.53 3.84
N ARG A 121 4.37 -5.23 2.72
CA ARG A 121 4.38 -4.63 1.40
C ARG A 121 3.45 -5.30 0.41
N GLU A 122 3.16 -4.63 -0.66
CA GLU A 122 2.42 -5.19 -1.79
C GLU A 122 3.11 -6.43 -2.37
N MET A 123 2.28 -7.32 -2.87
CA MET A 123 2.71 -8.52 -3.58
C MET A 123 3.11 -8.18 -5.02
N THR A 124 4.13 -8.87 -5.50
CA THR A 124 4.47 -8.92 -6.92
C THR A 124 4.32 -10.34 -7.45
N THR A 125 4.29 -10.51 -8.77
CA THR A 125 4.25 -11.85 -9.37
C THR A 125 5.49 -12.68 -9.07
N LYS A 126 6.60 -12.06 -8.69
CA LYS A 126 7.85 -12.75 -8.31
C LYS A 126 7.76 -13.41 -6.94
N ASP A 127 6.82 -12.98 -6.10
CA ASP A 127 6.65 -13.51 -4.74
C ASP A 127 5.83 -14.81 -4.71
N LEU A 128 5.21 -15.21 -5.82
CA LEU A 128 4.33 -16.38 -5.88
C LEU A 128 4.99 -17.67 -5.37
N PRO A 129 6.23 -18.02 -5.74
CA PRO A 129 6.87 -19.25 -5.24
C PRO A 129 6.95 -19.28 -3.71
N GLU A 130 7.30 -18.15 -3.07
CA GLU A 130 7.37 -18.05 -1.62
C GLU A 130 5.99 -18.08 -0.98
N LEU A 131 4.98 -17.48 -1.63
CA LEU A 131 3.59 -17.53 -1.16
C LEU A 131 3.06 -18.98 -1.16
N TYR A 132 3.33 -19.76 -2.22
CA TYR A 132 3.00 -21.18 -2.24
C TYR A 132 3.72 -21.95 -1.12
N ALA A 133 4.99 -21.62 -0.86
CA ALA A 133 5.72 -22.23 0.25
C ALA A 133 5.06 -21.92 1.60
N VAL A 134 4.58 -20.71 1.84
CA VAL A 134 3.80 -20.35 3.04
C VAL A 134 2.53 -21.22 3.15
N TYR A 135 1.74 -21.28 2.08
CA TYR A 135 0.48 -22.04 2.07
C TYR A 135 0.72 -23.56 2.29
N SER A 136 1.81 -24.11 1.78
CA SER A 136 2.17 -25.52 1.96
C SER A 136 2.43 -25.92 3.41
N THR A 137 2.71 -24.95 4.29
CA THR A 137 2.92 -25.20 5.72
C THR A 137 1.62 -25.29 6.53
N LEU A 138 0.50 -24.86 5.94
CA LEU A 138 -0.78 -24.80 6.65
C LEU A 138 -1.43 -26.17 6.69
N GLU A 139 -1.66 -26.71 7.90
CA GLU A 139 -2.32 -28.01 8.07
C GLU A 139 -3.83 -27.93 7.89
N ASP A 140 -4.41 -26.81 8.29
CA ASP A 140 -5.84 -26.56 8.24
C ASP A 140 -6.15 -25.32 7.41
N CYS A 141 -6.65 -25.55 6.22
CA CYS A 141 -7.01 -24.52 5.28
C CYS A 141 -8.51 -24.23 5.23
N ARG A 142 -9.31 -24.73 6.19
CA ARG A 142 -10.78 -24.57 6.20
C ARG A 142 -11.23 -23.11 6.24
N TYR A 143 -10.41 -22.24 6.81
CA TYR A 143 -10.73 -20.84 7.02
C TYR A 143 -10.03 -19.90 6.04
N ILE A 144 -9.33 -20.45 5.05
CA ILE A 144 -8.45 -19.69 4.15
C ILE A 144 -8.77 -20.08 2.71
N GLU A 145 -8.93 -19.10 1.84
CA GLU A 145 -9.03 -19.36 0.39
C GLU A 145 -7.71 -19.99 -0.10
N GLN A 146 -7.86 -21.10 -0.84
CA GLN A 146 -6.73 -21.78 -1.43
C GLN A 146 -6.22 -21.00 -2.65
N LEU A 147 -4.90 -21.08 -2.88
CA LEU A 147 -4.33 -20.62 -4.13
C LEU A 147 -4.79 -21.50 -5.30
N TYR A 148 -4.98 -20.90 -6.46
CA TYR A 148 -5.22 -21.63 -7.70
C TYR A 148 -3.95 -22.41 -8.13
N ASP A 149 -4.04 -23.19 -9.21
CA ASP A 149 -2.85 -23.69 -9.91
C ASP A 149 -1.99 -22.51 -10.38
N TYR A 150 -0.67 -22.72 -10.45
CA TYR A 150 0.32 -21.64 -10.61
C TYR A 150 0.01 -20.67 -11.78
N ASP A 151 -0.33 -21.19 -12.96
CA ASP A 151 -0.60 -20.34 -14.13
C ASP A 151 -1.86 -19.46 -13.92
N LYS A 152 -2.88 -20.05 -13.29
CA LYS A 152 -4.11 -19.32 -12.95
C LYS A 152 -3.87 -18.31 -11.83
N GLU A 153 -3.08 -18.67 -10.82
CA GLU A 153 -2.70 -17.78 -9.73
C GLU A 153 -1.86 -16.60 -10.23
N LEU A 154 -0.95 -16.85 -11.18
CA LEU A 154 -0.17 -15.78 -11.80
C LEU A 154 -1.05 -14.76 -12.51
N GLU A 155 -2.07 -15.22 -13.25
CA GLU A 155 -3.01 -14.32 -13.93
C GLU A 155 -3.94 -13.60 -12.92
N PHE A 156 -4.40 -14.33 -11.90
CA PHE A 156 -5.16 -13.73 -10.80
C PHE A 156 -4.35 -12.63 -10.10
N THR A 157 -3.09 -12.92 -9.76
CA THR A 157 -2.19 -11.95 -9.09
C THR A 157 -1.96 -10.69 -9.91
N LYS A 158 -1.75 -10.80 -11.22
CA LYS A 158 -1.64 -9.62 -12.10
C LYS A 158 -2.90 -8.74 -12.04
N ASN A 159 -4.08 -9.38 -12.13
CA ASN A 159 -5.34 -8.68 -12.04
C ASN A 159 -5.58 -8.09 -10.64
N TYR A 160 -5.18 -8.81 -9.61
CA TYR A 160 -5.26 -8.35 -8.23
C TYR A 160 -4.42 -7.09 -7.99
N ILE A 161 -3.17 -7.10 -8.42
CA ILE A 161 -2.26 -5.93 -8.33
C ILE A 161 -2.88 -4.73 -9.05
N LYS A 162 -3.38 -4.93 -10.26
CA LYS A 162 -3.98 -3.85 -11.04
C LYS A 162 -5.24 -3.27 -10.41
N ASN A 163 -6.13 -4.13 -9.92
CA ASN A 163 -7.46 -3.72 -9.46
C ASN A 163 -7.48 -3.37 -7.97
N MET A 164 -6.83 -4.17 -7.11
CA MET A 164 -6.83 -3.91 -5.68
C MET A 164 -5.81 -2.81 -5.34
N TYR A 165 -4.54 -3.03 -5.60
CA TYR A 165 -3.54 -2.02 -5.26
C TYR A 165 -3.59 -0.79 -6.16
N GLY A 166 -3.88 -0.97 -7.47
CA GLY A 166 -3.90 0.13 -8.43
C GLY A 166 -5.14 1.01 -8.37
N PHE A 167 -6.29 0.49 -7.90
CA PHE A 167 -7.55 1.23 -7.87
C PHE A 167 -8.06 1.51 -6.46
N PHE A 168 -8.06 0.48 -5.57
CA PHE A 168 -8.52 0.67 -4.19
C PHE A 168 -7.43 1.15 -3.25
N GLU A 169 -6.15 1.07 -3.65
CA GLU A 169 -4.96 1.40 -2.85
C GLU A 169 -4.80 0.54 -1.59
N TYR A 170 -5.55 -0.56 -1.48
CA TYR A 170 -5.41 -1.57 -0.44
C TYR A 170 -5.66 -2.98 -1.00
N GLY A 171 -5.37 -3.99 -0.17
CA GLY A 171 -5.55 -5.40 -0.48
C GLY A 171 -4.88 -6.27 0.58
N LEU A 172 -4.69 -7.56 0.28
CA LEU A 172 -3.87 -8.44 1.09
C LEU A 172 -2.40 -8.26 0.73
N TRP A 173 -1.62 -7.79 1.66
CA TRP A 173 -0.19 -7.53 1.53
C TRP A 173 0.63 -8.70 2.06
N LEU A 174 1.88 -8.81 1.63
CA LEU A 174 2.82 -9.81 2.12
C LEU A 174 3.50 -9.34 3.40
N VAL A 175 3.65 -10.27 4.34
CA VAL A 175 4.27 -10.03 5.65
C VAL A 175 5.60 -10.74 5.71
N PHE A 176 6.69 -9.98 5.81
CA PHE A 176 8.05 -10.48 5.93
C PHE A 176 8.59 -10.30 7.34
N GLU A 177 9.30 -11.30 7.87
CA GLU A 177 10.07 -11.11 9.10
C GLU A 177 11.36 -10.34 8.81
N LYS A 178 11.54 -9.17 9.42
CA LYS A 178 12.72 -8.30 9.15
C LYS A 178 14.04 -8.98 9.49
N LYS A 179 14.07 -9.85 10.49
CA LYS A 179 15.29 -10.51 10.94
C LYS A 179 15.83 -11.53 9.93
N SER A 180 14.97 -12.31 9.32
CA SER A 180 15.35 -13.35 8.35
C SER A 180 15.20 -12.87 6.90
N GLY A 181 14.37 -11.86 6.65
CA GLY A 181 13.95 -11.46 5.31
C GLY A 181 12.92 -12.41 4.68
N GLU A 182 12.46 -13.44 5.41
CA GLU A 182 11.56 -14.45 4.88
C GLU A 182 10.11 -13.97 4.83
N LEU A 183 9.39 -14.40 3.80
CA LEU A 183 7.94 -14.28 3.74
C LEU A 183 7.31 -15.22 4.76
N ILE A 184 6.57 -14.67 5.72
CA ILE A 184 5.96 -15.43 6.81
C ILE A 184 4.42 -15.44 6.77
N GLY A 185 3.81 -14.69 5.86
CA GLY A 185 2.36 -14.65 5.76
C GLY A 185 1.85 -13.57 4.85
N ARG A 186 0.55 -13.38 4.88
CA ARG A 186 -0.13 -12.24 4.25
C ARG A 186 -1.19 -11.70 5.19
N ALA A 187 -1.41 -10.40 5.15
CA ALA A 187 -2.44 -9.73 5.92
C ALA A 187 -2.86 -8.43 5.22
N GLY A 188 -4.10 -7.99 5.41
CA GLY A 188 -4.54 -6.77 4.74
C GLY A 188 -6.04 -6.54 4.83
N ILE A 189 -6.55 -5.82 3.86
CA ILE A 189 -7.93 -5.36 3.77
C ILE A 189 -8.55 -5.91 2.50
N GLU A 190 -9.72 -6.52 2.62
CA GLU A 190 -10.49 -7.03 1.49
C GLU A 190 -11.90 -6.42 1.49
N ASN A 191 -12.48 -6.31 0.30
CA ASN A 191 -13.88 -5.95 0.17
C ASN A 191 -14.73 -7.21 0.35
N ARG A 192 -15.69 -7.15 1.28
CA ARG A 192 -16.67 -8.20 1.48
C ARG A 192 -18.08 -7.66 1.40
N GLU A 193 -18.94 -8.37 0.70
CA GLU A 193 -20.36 -8.05 0.70
C GLU A 193 -21.05 -8.75 1.88
N ILE A 194 -21.70 -7.96 2.74
CA ILE A 194 -22.47 -8.42 3.88
C ILE A 194 -23.84 -7.77 3.80
N ASP A 195 -24.88 -8.58 3.61
CA ASP A 195 -26.28 -8.11 3.48
C ASP A 195 -26.47 -7.03 2.41
N GLY A 196 -25.75 -7.15 1.28
CA GLY A 196 -25.82 -6.19 0.17
C GLY A 196 -25.02 -4.90 0.39
N VAL A 197 -24.24 -4.82 1.46
CA VAL A 197 -23.34 -3.69 1.76
C VAL A 197 -21.89 -4.13 1.64
N THR A 198 -21.08 -3.38 0.89
CA THR A 198 -19.64 -3.61 0.82
C THR A 198 -18.95 -3.13 2.09
N CYS A 199 -18.37 -4.07 2.83
CA CYS A 199 -17.62 -3.85 4.05
C CYS A 199 -16.12 -4.08 3.82
N ARG A 200 -15.25 -3.42 4.61
CA ARG A 200 -13.80 -3.68 4.62
C ARG A 200 -13.52 -4.73 5.69
N GLU A 201 -13.04 -5.87 5.25
CA GLU A 201 -12.68 -7.00 6.12
C GLU A 201 -11.18 -7.05 6.33
N ILE A 202 -10.74 -7.24 7.57
CA ILE A 202 -9.34 -7.58 7.85
C ILE A 202 -9.12 -9.07 7.65
N GLY A 203 -8.21 -9.42 6.73
CA GLY A 203 -7.80 -10.79 6.47
C GLY A 203 -6.33 -11.02 6.86
N TYR A 204 -5.99 -12.20 7.35
CA TYR A 204 -4.61 -12.57 7.67
C TYR A 204 -4.38 -14.06 7.71
N LEU A 205 -3.16 -14.46 7.39
CA LEU A 205 -2.62 -15.77 7.65
C LEU A 205 -1.12 -15.67 7.96
N ILE A 206 -0.62 -16.55 8.83
CA ILE A 206 0.81 -16.65 9.17
C ILE A 206 1.25 -18.10 9.00
N ARG A 207 2.43 -18.27 8.38
CA ARG A 207 3.13 -19.54 8.19
C ARG A 207 3.19 -20.30 9.54
N ARG A 208 2.92 -21.59 9.50
CA ARG A 208 2.69 -22.39 10.71
C ARG A 208 3.80 -22.26 11.77
N ASP A 209 5.05 -22.39 11.36
CA ASP A 209 6.21 -22.32 12.27
C ASP A 209 6.46 -20.90 12.83
N MET A 210 5.78 -19.90 12.29
CA MET A 210 5.80 -18.51 12.72
C MET A 210 4.56 -18.10 13.51
N GLN A 211 3.59 -18.99 13.68
CA GLN A 211 2.40 -18.74 14.53
C GLN A 211 2.80 -18.66 16.01
N HIS A 212 1.91 -18.14 16.84
CA HIS A 212 2.07 -17.97 18.29
C HIS A 212 3.26 -17.10 18.75
N LYS A 213 3.91 -16.38 17.81
CA LYS A 213 5.01 -15.43 18.10
C LYS A 213 4.55 -13.98 18.17
N GLY A 214 3.25 -13.72 18.00
CA GLY A 214 2.67 -12.38 18.02
C GLY A 214 2.62 -11.68 16.67
N TYR A 215 3.15 -12.26 15.60
CA TYR A 215 3.24 -11.61 14.27
C TYR A 215 1.89 -11.27 13.65
N ALA A 216 0.88 -12.13 13.79
CA ALA A 216 -0.47 -11.79 13.31
C ALA A 216 -1.04 -10.55 14.01
N TYR A 217 -0.83 -10.43 15.32
CA TYR A 217 -1.26 -9.26 16.08
C TYR A 217 -0.53 -8.00 15.62
N GLU A 218 0.81 -8.08 15.51
CA GLU A 218 1.65 -6.95 15.09
C GLU A 218 1.29 -6.49 13.66
N ALA A 219 1.08 -7.43 12.73
CA ALA A 219 0.67 -7.12 11.37
C ALA A 219 -0.72 -6.46 11.31
N CYS A 220 -1.71 -7.05 11.97
CA CYS A 220 -3.07 -6.51 11.97
C CYS A 220 -3.14 -5.13 12.64
N GLN A 221 -2.37 -4.90 13.72
CA GLN A 221 -2.30 -3.60 14.36
C GLN A 221 -1.78 -2.52 13.40
N ALA A 222 -0.66 -2.80 12.72
CA ALA A 222 -0.11 -1.87 11.72
C ALA A 222 -1.07 -1.62 10.55
N ILE A 223 -1.84 -2.63 10.14
CA ILE A 223 -2.85 -2.50 9.09
C ILE A 223 -4.04 -1.64 9.57
N LEU A 224 -4.48 -1.78 10.81
CA LEU A 224 -5.52 -0.92 11.38
C LEU A 224 -5.05 0.54 11.45
N GLU A 225 -3.82 0.80 11.88
CA GLU A 225 -3.22 2.13 11.88
C GLU A 225 -3.18 2.72 10.45
N TYR A 226 -2.70 1.97 9.48
CA TYR A 226 -2.70 2.38 8.07
C TYR A 226 -4.11 2.64 7.53
N ALA A 227 -5.08 1.80 7.87
CA ALA A 227 -6.48 1.93 7.45
C ALA A 227 -7.10 3.25 7.94
N SER A 228 -6.83 3.62 9.20
CA SER A 228 -7.30 4.87 9.78
C SER A 228 -6.57 6.08 9.20
N ASP A 229 -5.25 6.07 9.27
CA ASP A 229 -4.42 7.26 9.08
C ASP A 229 -4.26 7.61 7.60
N GLU A 230 -4.12 6.60 6.74
CA GLU A 230 -3.84 6.80 5.32
C GLU A 230 -5.08 6.62 4.43
N LEU A 231 -5.96 5.66 4.75
CA LEU A 231 -7.15 5.37 3.95
C LEU A 231 -8.43 6.05 4.47
N GLY A 232 -8.39 6.64 5.67
CA GLY A 232 -9.55 7.29 6.30
C GLY A 232 -10.72 6.34 6.55
N ILE A 233 -10.45 5.05 6.71
CA ILE A 233 -11.47 4.04 7.00
C ILE A 233 -11.98 4.25 8.43
N GLN A 234 -13.30 4.33 8.60
CA GLN A 234 -13.93 4.60 9.89
C GLN A 234 -14.29 3.34 10.66
N GLU A 235 -14.43 2.21 9.96
CA GLU A 235 -14.78 0.92 10.56
C GLU A 235 -14.23 -0.25 9.76
N MET A 236 -13.84 -1.31 10.48
CA MET A 236 -13.34 -2.55 9.90
C MET A 236 -14.13 -3.73 10.43
N PHE A 237 -14.25 -4.77 9.61
CA PHE A 237 -14.93 -6.01 9.97
C PHE A 237 -13.95 -7.17 9.98
N ALA A 238 -14.29 -8.22 10.73
CA ALA A 238 -13.66 -9.52 10.65
C ALA A 238 -14.76 -10.59 10.64
N VAL A 239 -14.75 -11.42 9.62
CA VAL A 239 -15.71 -12.53 9.43
C VAL A 239 -15.03 -13.81 9.87
N ILE A 240 -15.45 -14.38 11.00
CA ILE A 240 -14.72 -15.44 11.67
C ILE A 240 -15.63 -16.63 11.91
N ASP A 241 -15.23 -17.80 11.38
CA ASP A 241 -15.91 -19.06 11.67
C ASP A 241 -15.95 -19.30 13.19
N LYS A 242 -17.10 -19.77 13.69
CA LYS A 242 -17.33 -20.02 15.12
C LYS A 242 -16.34 -21.00 15.73
N THR A 243 -15.77 -21.89 14.94
CA THR A 243 -14.79 -22.88 15.34
C THR A 243 -13.35 -22.36 15.25
N ASN A 244 -13.11 -21.18 14.62
CA ASN A 244 -11.79 -20.57 14.52
C ASN A 244 -11.44 -19.77 15.80
N GLU A 245 -11.20 -20.48 16.88
CA GLU A 245 -10.88 -19.89 18.19
C GLU A 245 -9.63 -18.97 18.17
N PRO A 246 -8.52 -19.32 17.47
CA PRO A 246 -7.36 -18.44 17.37
C PRO A 246 -7.69 -17.06 16.77
N SER A 247 -8.45 -17.02 15.68
CA SER A 247 -8.84 -15.75 15.03
C SER A 247 -9.80 -14.95 15.90
N ARG A 248 -10.74 -15.60 16.59
CA ARG A 248 -11.63 -14.93 17.54
C ARG A 248 -10.87 -14.25 18.67
N LYS A 249 -9.90 -14.94 19.27
CA LYS A 249 -9.03 -14.36 20.31
C LYS A 249 -8.19 -13.20 19.79
N LEU A 250 -7.69 -13.31 18.58
CA LEU A 250 -6.91 -12.24 17.98
C LEU A 250 -7.78 -11.02 17.70
N ALA A 251 -8.95 -11.18 17.10
CA ALA A 251 -9.89 -10.08 16.85
C ALA A 251 -10.27 -9.35 18.15
N GLN A 252 -10.62 -10.09 19.19
CA GLN A 252 -10.92 -9.51 20.52
C GLN A 252 -9.72 -8.76 21.11
N LYS A 253 -8.50 -9.29 20.97
CA LYS A 253 -7.28 -8.63 21.44
C LYS A 253 -6.98 -7.33 20.67
N LEU A 254 -7.36 -7.28 19.39
CA LEU A 254 -7.24 -6.07 18.56
C LEU A 254 -8.34 -5.04 18.86
N GLY A 255 -9.35 -5.39 19.65
CA GLY A 255 -10.44 -4.48 20.00
C GLY A 255 -11.69 -4.64 19.14
N PHE A 256 -11.76 -5.69 18.32
CA PHE A 256 -13.01 -6.01 17.61
C PHE A 256 -14.06 -6.53 18.58
N GLU A 257 -15.28 -6.03 18.46
CA GLU A 257 -16.45 -6.47 19.23
C GLU A 257 -17.37 -7.33 18.35
N LEU A 258 -18.04 -8.29 18.96
CA LEU A 258 -19.05 -9.10 18.28
C LEU A 258 -20.20 -8.20 17.82
N TYR A 259 -20.38 -8.06 16.52
CA TYR A 259 -21.39 -7.21 15.92
C TYR A 259 -22.67 -7.99 15.56
N ALA A 260 -22.52 -9.15 14.95
CA ALA A 260 -23.65 -10.01 14.61
C ALA A 260 -23.25 -11.50 14.67
N GLN A 261 -24.20 -12.31 15.10
CA GLN A 261 -24.11 -13.79 15.05
C GLN A 261 -25.04 -14.31 13.97
N THR A 262 -24.51 -15.24 13.14
CA THR A 262 -25.34 -15.94 12.18
C THR A 262 -25.72 -17.33 12.73
N ASP A 263 -26.86 -17.89 12.38
CA ASP A 263 -27.26 -19.20 12.90
C ASP A 263 -26.34 -20.31 12.36
N ASP A 264 -26.12 -20.35 11.04
CA ASP A 264 -25.40 -21.40 10.33
C ASP A 264 -24.10 -20.95 9.64
N GLY A 265 -23.62 -19.73 9.91
CA GLY A 265 -22.44 -19.15 9.27
C GLY A 265 -21.42 -18.58 10.26
N PRO A 266 -20.41 -17.85 9.77
CA PRO A 266 -19.41 -17.20 10.60
C PRO A 266 -20.03 -16.05 11.41
N ASP A 267 -19.41 -15.72 12.53
CA ASP A 267 -19.73 -14.55 13.32
C ASP A 267 -19.05 -13.31 12.72
N LEU A 268 -19.73 -12.17 12.81
CA LEU A 268 -19.25 -10.89 12.34
C LEU A 268 -18.76 -10.06 13.52
N TYR A 269 -17.50 -9.66 13.48
CA TYR A 269 -16.87 -8.75 14.43
C TYR A 269 -16.64 -7.40 13.78
N LYS A 270 -16.73 -6.33 14.56
CA LYS A 270 -16.58 -4.94 14.09
C LYS A 270 -15.58 -4.20 14.97
N PHE A 271 -14.73 -3.41 14.34
CA PHE A 271 -13.86 -2.43 14.97
C PHE A 271 -14.24 -1.04 14.45
N VAL A 272 -14.39 -0.08 15.34
CA VAL A 272 -14.66 1.33 15.00
C VAL A 272 -13.48 2.15 15.46
N PHE A 273 -12.92 2.91 14.54
CA PHE A 273 -11.84 3.84 14.86
C PHE A 273 -12.37 5.00 15.69
N GLY A 274 -11.62 5.42 16.69
CA GLY A 274 -11.98 6.50 17.65
C GLY A 274 -11.73 7.89 17.11
#